data_ce2d22044253e4d73ea118bbab59e5bf
#
_entry.id   ce2d22044253e4d73ea118bbab59e5bf
#
_cell.length_a   1.000
_cell.length_b   1.000
_cell.length_c   1.000
_cell.angle_alpha   90.00
_cell.angle_beta   90.00
_cell.angle_gamma   90.00
#
_symmetry.space_group_name_H-M   'P 1'
#
loop_
_entity.id
_entity.type
_entity.pdbx_description
1 polymer ?
#
loop_
_entity_poly.entity_id
_entity_poly.type
_entity_poly.pdbx_seq_one_letter_code
_entity_poly.pdbx_strand_id
1 'polypeptide(L)'
;MLLEFSCSNHRSIREKVLFSALAGADDTHKEKLISFAKYRVLRSALIYGANGSGKSNFIDAISFVKNLVTNSINHQIGQGIRQTPHKLESGDSESTYSIQFVTKGIRYMYGFTLKNFIVVDEYLYYVPKGRQTKIFERSDKDFATGSKFNGKLAACKDVLKPNRLLLSCAANFSAVSEIADAYRFFFDELVVYNPLNQNNWMNYSLYKMNTDIAMKKAVLDLMRDLGTNIKDIRVTIDTKKIELAQLPPFLSDEFKNILLQQNIDAITADVIYDDFIIDLFQEESTGVRKLFALLCPLIDIMTNNKIIVCDELETSLHEAVLYGLIKLFTNLPIDNSSQLFFTTHETGLLDLDVFRRDQIWFTELKNDDRATDLYSLAELKNVRKDEKYSKGYISGRYGAIPMLNVDIVKFLAQ
;
A
#
# COMPACT_ATOMS: atom_id res chain seq x y z
N MET A 1 12.11 -1.62 4.58
CA MET A 1 11.22 -1.42 5.75
C MET A 1 10.65 -0.01 5.75
N LEU A 2 9.35 0.15 5.98
CA LEU A 2 8.72 1.44 6.28
C LEU A 2 8.89 1.75 7.77
N LEU A 3 9.30 2.96 8.10
CA LEU A 3 9.41 3.45 9.48
C LEU A 3 8.29 4.43 9.83
N GLU A 4 8.08 5.44 8.96
CA GLU A 4 7.05 6.46 9.15
C GLU A 4 6.52 6.95 7.81
N PHE A 5 5.25 7.33 7.80
CA PHE A 5 4.62 8.02 6.68
C PHE A 5 3.74 9.15 7.19
N SER A 6 3.84 10.32 6.58
CA SER A 6 2.94 11.44 6.89
C SER A 6 2.49 12.14 5.61
N CYS A 7 1.28 12.65 5.65
CA CYS A 7 0.74 13.50 4.60
C CYS A 7 -0.19 14.57 5.18
N SER A 8 -0.40 15.64 4.43
CA SER A 8 -1.41 16.65 4.70
C SER A 8 -2.05 17.13 3.41
N ASN A 9 -3.25 17.64 3.52
CA ASN A 9 -4.05 18.15 2.39
C ASN A 9 -4.18 17.12 1.25
N HIS A 10 -4.64 15.91 1.60
CA HIS A 10 -4.88 14.83 0.66
C HIS A 10 -6.28 14.22 0.87
N ARG A 11 -7.18 14.39 -0.09
CA ARG A 11 -8.57 13.90 -0.05
C ARG A 11 -9.31 14.36 1.23
N SER A 12 -9.62 13.44 2.16
CA SER A 12 -10.23 13.78 3.46
C SER A 12 -9.20 14.15 4.54
N ILE A 13 -7.92 13.97 4.29
CA ILE A 13 -6.85 14.34 5.22
C ILE A 13 -6.53 15.81 5.02
N ARG A 14 -6.96 16.67 5.93
CA ARG A 14 -6.71 18.12 5.89
C ARG A 14 -5.40 18.47 6.58
N GLU A 15 -5.35 18.24 7.88
CA GLU A 15 -4.19 18.46 8.70
C GLU A 15 -3.17 17.33 8.52
N LYS A 16 -1.95 17.55 9.00
CA LYS A 16 -0.90 16.52 8.94
C LYS A 16 -1.26 15.33 9.81
N VAL A 17 -1.35 14.15 9.19
CA VAL A 17 -1.39 12.86 9.89
C VAL A 17 -0.03 12.18 9.83
N LEU A 18 0.29 11.41 10.86
CA LEU A 18 1.54 10.64 10.97
C LEU A 18 1.23 9.20 11.36
N PHE A 19 1.62 8.26 10.51
CA PHE A 19 1.68 6.84 10.82
C PHE A 19 3.11 6.46 11.16
N SER A 20 3.32 5.74 12.28
CA SER A 20 4.64 5.27 12.68
C SER A 20 4.63 3.75 12.86
N ALA A 21 5.53 3.07 12.17
CA ALA A 21 5.86 1.67 12.39
C ALA A 21 6.99 1.48 13.43
N LEU A 22 7.41 2.54 14.10
CA LEU A 22 8.37 2.45 15.21
C LEU A 22 7.64 1.99 16.48
N ALA A 23 8.10 0.89 17.07
CA ALA A 23 7.50 0.36 18.28
C ALA A 23 7.76 1.24 19.50
N GLY A 24 6.73 1.47 20.28
CA GLY A 24 6.82 2.16 21.58
C GLY A 24 7.61 1.39 22.63
N ALA A 25 7.70 1.94 23.82
CA ALA A 25 8.45 1.36 24.95
C ALA A 25 7.85 0.07 25.53
N ASP A 26 6.62 -0.28 25.14
CA ASP A 26 5.94 -1.50 25.58
C ASP A 26 6.69 -2.75 25.09
N ASP A 27 6.91 -3.72 25.99
CA ASP A 27 7.62 -4.98 25.69
C ASP A 27 6.68 -6.14 25.31
N THR A 28 5.39 -5.90 25.15
CA THR A 28 4.44 -6.92 24.64
C THR A 28 4.91 -7.38 23.26
N HIS A 29 5.01 -8.69 23.04
CA HIS A 29 5.45 -9.32 21.78
C HIS A 29 6.75 -8.74 21.20
N LYS A 30 7.71 -8.34 22.07
CA LYS A 30 8.98 -7.75 21.63
C LYS A 30 9.81 -8.67 20.71
N GLU A 31 9.63 -9.97 20.84
CA GLU A 31 10.27 -11.00 20.03
C GLU A 31 9.79 -11.00 18.56
N LYS A 32 8.62 -10.38 18.30
CA LYS A 32 8.05 -10.26 16.95
C LYS A 32 8.47 -8.97 16.23
N LEU A 33 9.20 -8.08 16.91
CA LEU A 33 9.65 -6.82 16.32
C LEU A 33 10.88 -7.03 15.44
N ILE A 34 10.97 -6.22 14.39
CA ILE A 34 12.16 -6.14 13.55
C ILE A 34 13.16 -5.21 14.27
N SER A 35 14.41 -5.63 14.41
CA SER A 35 15.47 -4.81 14.97
C SER A 35 16.25 -4.10 13.87
N PHE A 36 16.35 -2.79 13.95
CA PHE A 36 17.19 -1.99 13.05
C PHE A 36 17.94 -0.90 13.84
N ALA A 37 19.25 -1.03 13.92
CA ALA A 37 20.10 -0.14 14.73
C ALA A 37 19.56 -0.01 16.17
N LYS A 38 19.14 1.20 16.58
CA LYS A 38 18.53 1.44 17.90
C LYS A 38 16.99 1.35 17.87
N TYR A 39 16.39 1.09 16.73
CA TYR A 39 14.95 1.09 16.55
C TYR A 39 14.38 -0.32 16.63
N ARG A 40 13.19 -0.42 17.21
CA ARG A 40 12.31 -1.59 17.13
C ARG A 40 11.19 -1.23 16.16
N VAL A 41 10.97 -2.05 15.16
CA VAL A 41 10.05 -1.75 14.06
C VAL A 41 8.94 -2.79 14.01
N LEU A 42 7.71 -2.33 13.82
CA LEU A 42 6.52 -3.17 13.73
C LEU A 42 6.50 -3.96 12.42
N ARG A 43 6.16 -5.25 12.49
CA ARG A 43 5.94 -6.10 11.31
C ARG A 43 4.59 -5.88 10.68
N SER A 44 3.60 -5.49 11.48
CA SER A 44 2.25 -5.27 10.99
C SER A 44 1.58 -4.14 11.74
N ALA A 45 0.61 -3.49 11.09
CA ALA A 45 -0.34 -2.61 11.75
C ALA A 45 -1.68 -2.70 11.02
N LEU A 46 -2.74 -2.52 11.78
CA LEU A 46 -4.11 -2.56 11.29
C LEU A 46 -4.80 -1.22 11.57
N ILE A 47 -5.59 -0.76 10.60
CA ILE A 47 -6.24 0.55 10.64
C ILE A 47 -7.74 0.34 10.61
N TYR A 48 -8.40 0.74 11.70
CA TYR A 48 -9.86 0.70 11.88
C TYR A 48 -10.48 2.07 11.62
N GLY A 49 -11.78 2.08 11.45
CA GLY A 49 -12.58 3.30 11.35
C GLY A 49 -13.92 3.04 10.68
N ALA A 50 -14.87 3.93 10.89
CA ALA A 50 -16.17 3.88 10.23
C ALA A 50 -16.04 3.94 8.70
N ASN A 51 -17.10 3.54 7.99
CA ASN A 51 -17.17 3.76 6.55
C ASN A 51 -17.07 5.26 6.23
N GLY A 52 -16.17 5.61 5.30
CA GLY A 52 -15.91 7.01 4.95
C GLY A 52 -15.01 7.76 5.94
N SER A 53 -14.45 7.15 6.99
CA SER A 53 -13.56 7.81 7.96
C SER A 53 -12.18 8.21 7.39
N GLY A 54 -11.82 7.73 6.20
CA GLY A 54 -10.57 8.07 5.54
C GLY A 54 -9.52 6.97 5.51
N LYS A 55 -9.85 5.72 5.91
CA LYS A 55 -8.94 4.56 5.80
C LYS A 55 -8.33 4.43 4.40
N SER A 56 -9.19 4.30 3.39
CA SER A 56 -8.77 4.18 1.99
C SER A 56 -8.06 5.43 1.48
N ASN A 57 -8.39 6.63 1.99
CA ASN A 57 -7.69 7.88 1.63
C ASN A 57 -6.26 7.91 2.17
N PHE A 58 -6.02 7.31 3.33
CA PHE A 58 -4.66 7.16 3.85
C PHE A 58 -3.83 6.18 3.00
N ILE A 59 -4.39 5.02 2.63
CA ILE A 59 -3.74 4.07 1.71
C ILE A 59 -3.50 4.71 0.34
N ASP A 60 -4.48 5.49 -0.15
CA ASP A 60 -4.35 6.23 -1.41
C ASP A 60 -3.20 7.25 -1.37
N ALA A 61 -2.96 7.92 -0.24
CA ALA A 61 -1.84 8.83 -0.08
C ALA A 61 -0.48 8.11 -0.24
N ILE A 62 -0.33 6.90 0.32
CA ILE A 62 0.87 6.07 0.15
C ILE A 62 1.00 5.63 -1.33
N SER A 63 -0.11 5.18 -1.92
CA SER A 63 -0.16 4.80 -3.34
C SER A 63 0.20 5.97 -4.26
N PHE A 64 -0.30 7.16 -3.97
CA PHE A 64 -0.01 8.38 -4.70
C PHE A 64 1.48 8.71 -4.67
N VAL A 65 2.12 8.68 -3.49
CA VAL A 65 3.57 8.92 -3.38
C VAL A 65 4.36 7.90 -4.19
N LYS A 66 4.05 6.61 -4.04
CA LYS A 66 4.69 5.54 -4.81
C LYS A 66 4.55 5.81 -6.32
N ASN A 67 3.33 6.04 -6.79
CA ASN A 67 3.05 6.24 -8.20
C ASN A 67 3.73 7.49 -8.76
N LEU A 68 3.76 8.60 -8.01
CA LEU A 68 4.42 9.81 -8.45
C LEU A 68 5.94 9.64 -8.54
N VAL A 69 6.57 8.99 -7.54
CA VAL A 69 8.01 8.68 -7.58
C VAL A 69 8.35 7.80 -8.78
N THR A 70 7.58 6.77 -9.04
CA THR A 70 7.91 5.78 -10.08
C THR A 70 7.58 6.25 -11.50
N ASN A 71 6.60 7.14 -11.67
CA ASN A 71 6.06 7.49 -12.99
C ASN A 71 6.22 8.96 -13.39
N SER A 72 6.57 9.89 -12.48
CA SER A 72 6.60 11.32 -12.83
C SER A 72 7.63 11.67 -13.91
N ILE A 73 8.64 10.84 -14.13
CA ILE A 73 9.58 11.01 -15.24
C ILE A 73 8.89 11.03 -16.62
N ASN A 74 7.76 10.34 -16.75
CA ASN A 74 6.99 10.22 -17.98
C ASN A 74 5.99 11.36 -18.19
N HIS A 75 5.84 12.28 -17.22
CA HIS A 75 4.89 13.40 -17.34
C HIS A 75 5.29 14.31 -18.51
N GLN A 76 4.30 14.65 -19.32
CA GLN A 76 4.48 15.55 -20.45
C GLN A 76 4.61 17.01 -19.98
N ILE A 77 5.23 17.84 -20.81
CA ILE A 77 5.35 19.29 -20.54
C ILE A 77 3.95 19.91 -20.51
N GLY A 78 3.67 20.66 -19.45
CA GLY A 78 2.36 21.31 -19.24
C GLY A 78 1.29 20.40 -18.60
N GLN A 79 1.55 19.12 -18.43
CA GLN A 79 0.67 18.23 -17.68
C GLN A 79 0.80 18.54 -16.18
N GLY A 80 -0.33 18.81 -15.51
CA GLY A 80 -0.37 18.94 -14.04
C GLY A 80 -0.29 17.59 -13.32
N ILE A 81 0.26 17.57 -12.13
CA ILE A 81 0.19 16.40 -11.23
C ILE A 81 -1.25 16.26 -10.72
N ARG A 82 -1.86 15.11 -10.90
CA ARG A 82 -3.22 14.85 -10.40
C ARG A 82 -3.21 14.71 -8.88
N GLN A 83 -3.22 15.83 -8.17
CA GLN A 83 -3.44 15.86 -6.73
C GLN A 83 -4.93 16.05 -6.42
N THR A 84 -5.36 15.57 -5.26
CA THR A 84 -6.72 15.77 -4.76
C THR A 84 -6.64 16.40 -3.37
N PRO A 85 -6.56 17.74 -3.26
CA PRO A 85 -6.55 18.43 -1.99
C PRO A 85 -7.85 18.23 -1.21
N HIS A 86 -7.83 18.54 0.08
CA HIS A 86 -9.03 18.57 0.90
C HIS A 86 -10.03 19.62 0.37
N LYS A 87 -11.31 19.28 0.38
CA LYS A 87 -12.35 20.09 -0.28
C LYS A 87 -12.56 21.48 0.34
N LEU A 88 -12.18 21.66 1.60
CA LEU A 88 -12.24 22.95 2.29
C LEU A 88 -10.96 23.78 2.14
N GLU A 89 -9.92 23.23 1.50
CA GLU A 89 -8.71 23.97 1.21
C GLU A 89 -8.84 24.80 -0.08
N SER A 90 -8.14 25.93 -0.12
CA SER A 90 -8.07 26.74 -1.34
C SER A 90 -7.25 26.05 -2.42
N GLY A 91 -7.46 26.43 -3.68
CA GLY A 91 -6.69 25.86 -4.81
C GLY A 91 -5.18 26.10 -4.71
N ASP A 92 -4.75 27.09 -3.93
CA ASP A 92 -3.34 27.44 -3.71
C ASP A 92 -2.72 26.78 -2.48
N SER A 93 -3.48 25.92 -1.76
CA SER A 93 -2.97 25.24 -0.58
C SER A 93 -1.98 24.13 -0.94
N GLU A 94 -1.01 23.93 -0.06
CA GLU A 94 0.06 22.95 -0.24
C GLU A 94 -0.38 21.57 0.23
N SER A 95 -0.04 20.53 -0.55
CA SER A 95 -0.13 19.13 -0.14
C SER A 95 1.26 18.60 0.14
N THR A 96 1.50 18.11 1.36
CA THR A 96 2.83 17.63 1.77
C THR A 96 2.84 16.12 2.00
N TYR A 97 3.94 15.49 1.64
CA TYR A 97 4.15 14.05 1.84
C TYR A 97 5.56 13.81 2.33
N SER A 98 5.70 12.94 3.33
CA SER A 98 7.00 12.55 3.87
C SER A 98 6.99 11.07 4.24
N ILE A 99 8.09 10.39 3.96
CA ILE A 99 8.26 8.97 4.25
C ILE A 99 9.68 8.71 4.80
N GLN A 100 9.76 7.93 5.85
CA GLN A 100 11.01 7.39 6.35
C GLN A 100 11.04 5.89 6.15
N PHE A 101 12.12 5.39 5.59
CA PHE A 101 12.26 3.98 5.26
C PHE A 101 13.70 3.50 5.36
N VAL A 102 13.86 2.19 5.38
CA VAL A 102 15.17 1.53 5.34
C VAL A 102 15.21 0.62 4.13
N THR A 103 16.21 0.77 3.30
CA THR A 103 16.57 -0.14 2.22
C THR A 103 18.07 -0.39 2.25
N LYS A 104 18.50 -1.63 1.98
CA LYS A 104 19.90 -2.07 2.05
C LYS A 104 20.63 -1.67 3.35
N GLY A 105 19.90 -1.69 4.47
CA GLY A 105 20.46 -1.35 5.78
C GLY A 105 20.74 0.14 6.01
N ILE A 106 20.30 1.03 5.11
CA ILE A 106 20.45 2.48 5.23
C ILE A 106 19.07 3.11 5.40
N ARG A 107 18.94 4.01 6.39
CA ARG A 107 17.73 4.80 6.61
C ARG A 107 17.73 6.00 5.68
N TYR A 108 16.59 6.20 5.02
CA TYR A 108 16.30 7.35 4.17
C TYR A 108 15.13 8.15 4.73
N MET A 109 15.12 9.44 4.43
CA MET A 109 14.01 10.36 4.67
C MET A 109 13.78 11.11 3.37
N TYR A 110 12.59 10.93 2.82
CA TYR A 110 12.18 11.52 1.55
C TYR A 110 10.87 12.26 1.73
N GLY A 111 10.71 13.39 1.07
CA GLY A 111 9.45 14.10 1.05
C GLY A 111 9.40 15.14 -0.05
N PHE A 112 8.17 15.59 -0.33
CA PHE A 112 7.90 16.64 -1.30
C PHE A 112 6.63 17.40 -0.97
N THR A 113 6.53 18.61 -1.51
CA THR A 113 5.37 19.48 -1.42
C THR A 113 4.85 19.80 -2.82
N LEU A 114 3.54 19.67 -2.99
CA LEU A 114 2.83 20.05 -4.19
C LEU A 114 2.00 21.31 -3.95
N LYS A 115 2.02 22.21 -4.94
CA LYS A 115 1.18 23.42 -4.99
C LYS A 115 0.81 23.68 -6.45
N ASN A 116 -0.44 24.02 -6.72
CA ASN A 116 -0.89 24.31 -8.09
C ASN A 116 -0.50 23.22 -9.11
N PHE A 117 -0.63 21.93 -8.72
CA PHE A 117 -0.34 20.78 -9.56
C PHE A 117 1.12 20.61 -9.99
N ILE A 118 2.05 21.27 -9.31
CA ILE A 118 3.51 21.16 -9.51
C ILE A 118 4.23 20.88 -8.21
N VAL A 119 5.49 20.44 -8.31
CA VAL A 119 6.41 20.23 -7.17
C VAL A 119 7.04 21.56 -6.83
N VAL A 120 6.85 22.04 -5.59
CA VAL A 120 7.48 23.27 -5.08
C VAL A 120 8.69 22.99 -4.21
N ASP A 121 8.65 21.92 -3.42
CA ASP A 121 9.79 21.47 -2.62
C ASP A 121 9.95 19.96 -2.71
N GLU A 122 11.19 19.47 -2.61
CA GLU A 122 11.52 18.05 -2.57
C GLU A 122 12.86 17.85 -1.84
N TYR A 123 12.97 16.82 -1.01
CA TYR A 123 14.21 16.51 -0.32
C TYR A 123 14.46 15.01 -0.23
N LEU A 124 15.74 14.64 -0.20
CA LEU A 124 16.20 13.29 0.10
C LEU A 124 17.41 13.38 1.04
N TYR A 125 17.28 12.74 2.19
CA TYR A 125 18.36 12.54 3.15
C TYR A 125 18.57 11.05 3.38
N TYR A 126 19.79 10.69 3.80
CA TYR A 126 20.14 9.34 4.22
C TYR A 126 21.00 9.34 5.47
N VAL A 127 21.13 8.19 6.13
CA VAL A 127 21.88 8.04 7.39
C VAL A 127 22.86 6.88 7.25
N PRO A 128 23.98 7.03 6.53
CA PRO A 128 24.89 5.93 6.21
C PRO A 128 25.73 5.48 7.44
N LYS A 129 26.07 6.38 8.34
CA LYS A 129 26.95 6.13 9.53
C LYS A 129 26.40 6.81 10.79
N GLY A 130 25.09 6.67 11.02
CA GLY A 130 24.43 7.24 12.20
C GLY A 130 24.22 8.76 12.17
N ARG A 131 24.71 9.47 11.14
CA ARG A 131 24.49 10.92 10.95
C ARG A 131 23.68 11.17 9.70
N GLN A 132 22.65 12.00 9.82
CA GLN A 132 21.87 12.45 8.69
C GLN A 132 22.72 13.25 7.71
N THR A 133 22.66 12.89 6.47
CA THR A 133 23.38 13.54 5.38
C THR A 133 22.40 13.88 4.26
N LYS A 134 22.47 15.10 3.76
CA LYS A 134 21.66 15.54 2.63
C LYS A 134 22.18 14.91 1.34
N ILE A 135 21.28 14.28 0.58
CA ILE A 135 21.56 13.90 -0.79
C ILE A 135 21.22 15.10 -1.69
N PHE A 136 19.96 15.54 -1.62
CA PHE A 136 19.52 16.78 -2.29
C PHE A 136 18.39 17.47 -1.54
N GLU A 137 18.26 18.77 -1.82
CA GLU A 137 17.07 19.59 -1.59
C GLU A 137 16.76 20.34 -2.88
N ARG A 138 15.48 20.44 -3.19
CA ARG A 138 14.95 21.18 -4.33
C ARG A 138 13.94 22.20 -3.84
N SER A 139 13.98 23.39 -4.42
CA SER A 139 12.94 24.42 -4.31
C SER A 139 12.60 24.90 -5.72
N ASP A 140 11.36 24.73 -6.12
CA ASP A 140 10.84 24.97 -7.47
C ASP A 140 11.68 24.26 -8.57
N LYS A 141 12.46 25.02 -9.33
CA LYS A 141 13.30 24.51 -10.44
C LYS A 141 14.75 24.26 -10.02
N ASP A 142 15.15 24.85 -8.91
CA ASP A 142 16.52 24.79 -8.43
C ASP A 142 16.70 23.65 -7.42
N PHE A 143 17.85 23.01 -7.47
CA PHE A 143 18.22 22.01 -6.48
C PHE A 143 19.70 22.08 -6.12
N ALA A 144 20.00 21.69 -4.89
CA ALA A 144 21.35 21.62 -4.35
C ALA A 144 21.62 20.25 -3.74
N THR A 145 22.81 19.71 -4.01
CA THR A 145 23.31 18.50 -3.36
C THR A 145 24.00 18.82 -2.05
N GLY A 146 24.04 17.85 -1.13
CA GLY A 146 24.75 18.01 0.15
C GLY A 146 26.27 18.09 -0.06
N SER A 147 26.95 18.92 0.74
CA SER A 147 28.42 19.08 0.67
C SER A 147 29.22 17.79 0.98
N LYS A 148 28.60 16.83 1.66
CA LYS A 148 29.19 15.51 1.97
C LYS A 148 28.73 14.40 1.01
N PHE A 149 27.91 14.75 0.02
CA PHE A 149 27.41 13.83 -0.99
C PHE A 149 28.24 13.98 -2.26
N ASN A 150 28.87 12.90 -2.70
CA ASN A 150 29.77 12.91 -3.85
C ASN A 150 29.08 12.62 -5.21
N GLY A 151 27.77 12.38 -5.19
CA GLY A 151 26.99 12.08 -6.41
C GLY A 151 26.81 13.32 -7.30
N LYS A 152 26.85 13.10 -8.62
CA LYS A 152 26.63 14.17 -9.62
C LYS A 152 25.23 14.07 -10.19
N LEU A 153 24.44 15.15 -10.06
CA LEU A 153 23.08 15.27 -10.58
C LEU A 153 22.96 16.30 -11.74
N ALA A 154 24.08 16.67 -12.36
CA ALA A 154 24.07 17.71 -13.39
C ALA A 154 23.13 17.38 -14.56
N ALA A 155 23.08 16.11 -15.00
CA ALA A 155 22.19 15.65 -16.07
C ALA A 155 20.69 15.83 -15.75
N CYS A 156 20.33 15.94 -14.47
CA CYS A 156 18.95 16.13 -14.08
C CYS A 156 18.41 17.54 -14.38
N LYS A 157 19.28 18.55 -14.52
CA LYS A 157 18.87 19.95 -14.75
C LYS A 157 18.05 20.12 -16.03
N ASP A 158 18.40 19.42 -17.08
CA ASP A 158 17.72 19.55 -18.38
C ASP A 158 16.39 18.79 -18.45
N VAL A 159 16.28 17.69 -17.69
CA VAL A 159 15.11 16.81 -17.69
C VAL A 159 14.12 17.10 -16.59
N LEU A 160 14.53 17.81 -15.53
CA LEU A 160 13.68 18.21 -14.44
C LEU A 160 12.65 19.25 -14.91
N LYS A 161 11.36 18.93 -14.71
CA LYS A 161 10.23 19.80 -15.02
C LYS A 161 9.43 20.04 -13.75
N PRO A 162 8.59 21.10 -13.68
CA PRO A 162 7.79 21.38 -12.47
C PRO A 162 6.88 20.24 -12.04
N ASN A 163 6.48 19.38 -12.97
CA ASN A 163 5.59 18.22 -12.75
C ASN A 163 6.35 16.88 -12.60
N ARG A 164 7.67 16.91 -12.41
CA ARG A 164 8.51 15.73 -12.21
C ARG A 164 9.24 15.81 -10.88
N LEU A 165 9.32 14.69 -10.17
CA LEU A 165 10.15 14.58 -8.97
C LEU A 165 11.63 14.47 -9.34
N LEU A 166 12.49 15.12 -8.58
CA LEU A 166 13.96 15.03 -8.75
C LEU A 166 14.44 13.61 -8.48
N LEU A 167 13.86 12.90 -7.48
CA LEU A 167 14.19 11.49 -7.22
C LEU A 167 13.94 10.63 -8.47
N SER A 168 12.79 10.82 -9.13
CA SER A 168 12.43 10.10 -10.36
C SER A 168 13.42 10.42 -11.50
N CYS A 169 13.75 11.70 -11.69
CA CYS A 169 14.73 12.12 -12.71
C CYS A 169 16.12 11.57 -12.39
N ALA A 170 16.58 11.69 -11.16
CA ALA A 170 17.92 11.29 -10.77
C ALA A 170 18.13 9.77 -10.81
N ALA A 171 17.11 8.98 -10.49
CA ALA A 171 17.16 7.53 -10.60
C ALA A 171 17.35 7.06 -12.06
N ASN A 172 16.81 7.81 -13.02
CA ASN A 172 16.85 7.46 -14.45
C ASN A 172 18.06 8.08 -15.19
N PHE A 173 18.56 9.22 -14.73
CA PHE A 173 19.61 10.00 -15.46
C PHE A 173 20.90 10.19 -14.67
N SER A 174 21.05 9.55 -13.49
CA SER A 174 22.32 9.54 -12.75
C SER A 174 22.75 8.12 -12.42
N ALA A 175 24.05 7.92 -12.22
CA ALA A 175 24.62 6.63 -11.79
C ALA A 175 24.86 6.58 -10.26
N VAL A 176 24.05 7.29 -9.48
CA VAL A 176 24.22 7.41 -8.03
C VAL A 176 23.50 6.27 -7.32
N SER A 177 24.25 5.40 -6.65
CA SER A 177 23.73 4.19 -5.99
C SER A 177 22.72 4.50 -4.90
N GLU A 178 22.96 5.52 -4.08
CA GLU A 178 22.08 5.91 -2.99
C GLU A 178 20.70 6.38 -3.49
N ILE A 179 20.67 7.05 -4.64
CA ILE A 179 19.42 7.47 -5.29
C ILE A 179 18.71 6.27 -5.91
N ALA A 180 19.47 5.40 -6.59
CA ALA A 180 18.90 4.18 -7.15
C ALA A 180 18.29 3.28 -6.06
N ASP A 181 18.94 3.17 -4.90
CA ASP A 181 18.42 2.41 -3.77
C ASP A 181 17.15 3.05 -3.17
N ALA A 182 17.14 4.38 -3.00
CA ALA A 182 15.94 5.10 -2.55
C ALA A 182 14.76 4.95 -3.52
N TYR A 183 15.00 5.04 -4.83
CA TYR A 183 13.98 4.83 -5.87
C TYR A 183 13.46 3.39 -5.88
N ARG A 184 14.37 2.39 -5.74
CA ARG A 184 14.02 0.96 -5.71
C ARG A 184 13.09 0.62 -4.57
N PHE A 185 13.21 1.30 -3.41
CA PHE A 185 12.25 1.14 -2.32
C PHE A 185 10.81 1.35 -2.81
N PHE A 186 10.54 2.41 -3.57
CA PHE A 186 9.19 2.69 -4.09
C PHE A 186 8.82 1.75 -5.25
N PHE A 187 9.77 1.40 -6.09
CA PHE A 187 9.51 0.59 -7.28
C PHE A 187 9.29 -0.89 -6.92
N ASP A 188 10.19 -1.50 -6.13
CA ASP A 188 10.25 -2.93 -5.85
C ASP A 188 9.75 -3.33 -4.46
N GLU A 189 10.10 -2.54 -3.41
CA GLU A 189 9.92 -2.98 -2.02
C GLU A 189 8.57 -2.58 -1.44
N LEU A 190 8.05 -1.41 -1.79
CA LEU A 190 6.75 -0.92 -1.33
C LEU A 190 5.64 -1.38 -2.28
N VAL A 191 4.84 -2.34 -1.86
CA VAL A 191 3.70 -2.87 -2.62
C VAL A 191 2.40 -2.32 -2.05
N VAL A 192 1.51 -1.82 -2.90
CA VAL A 192 0.20 -1.32 -2.48
C VAL A 192 -0.88 -2.15 -3.16
N TYR A 193 -1.72 -2.80 -2.34
CA TYR A 193 -2.91 -3.52 -2.79
C TYR A 193 -4.16 -2.67 -2.55
N ASN A 194 -4.97 -2.58 -3.58
CA ASN A 194 -6.31 -2.00 -3.52
C ASN A 194 -7.27 -2.99 -4.19
N PRO A 195 -8.51 -3.20 -3.69
CA PRO A 195 -9.48 -4.08 -4.32
C PRO A 195 -9.72 -3.82 -5.81
N LEU A 196 -9.59 -2.57 -6.25
CA LEU A 196 -9.69 -2.20 -7.68
C LEU A 196 -8.58 -2.82 -8.56
N ASN A 197 -7.45 -3.21 -7.97
CA ASN A 197 -6.32 -3.82 -8.66
C ASN A 197 -6.33 -5.36 -8.59
N GLN A 198 -7.36 -5.98 -8.03
CA GLN A 198 -7.42 -7.43 -7.81
C GLN A 198 -7.18 -8.23 -9.09
N ASN A 199 -7.70 -7.78 -10.23
CA ASN A 199 -7.49 -8.47 -11.51
C ASN A 199 -6.01 -8.50 -11.94
N ASN A 200 -5.28 -7.41 -11.69
CA ASN A 200 -3.84 -7.37 -12.00
C ASN A 200 -3.05 -8.34 -11.10
N TRP A 201 -3.44 -8.46 -9.84
CA TRP A 201 -2.85 -9.40 -8.90
C TRP A 201 -3.17 -10.84 -9.27
N MET A 202 -4.41 -11.11 -9.70
CA MET A 202 -4.82 -12.42 -10.21
C MET A 202 -3.98 -12.80 -11.44
N ASN A 203 -3.87 -11.92 -12.42
CA ASN A 203 -3.09 -12.18 -13.63
C ASN A 203 -1.60 -12.44 -13.31
N TYR A 204 -1.01 -11.65 -12.42
CA TYR A 204 0.35 -11.88 -11.92
C TYR A 204 0.49 -13.26 -11.28
N SER A 205 -0.44 -13.64 -10.40
CA SER A 205 -0.42 -14.92 -9.69
C SER A 205 -0.53 -16.09 -10.66
N LEU A 206 -1.47 -16.04 -11.59
CA LEU A 206 -1.66 -17.10 -12.59
C LEU A 206 -0.45 -17.22 -13.52
N TYR A 207 0.08 -16.10 -13.99
CA TYR A 207 1.29 -16.12 -14.81
C TYR A 207 2.49 -16.71 -14.03
N LYS A 208 2.68 -16.30 -12.78
CA LYS A 208 3.77 -16.78 -11.94
C LYS A 208 3.62 -18.26 -11.62
N MET A 209 2.42 -18.73 -11.29
CA MET A 209 2.17 -20.16 -11.05
C MET A 209 2.33 -21.02 -12.33
N ASN A 210 2.07 -20.46 -13.51
CA ASN A 210 2.30 -21.16 -14.78
C ASN A 210 3.78 -21.32 -15.13
N THR A 211 4.62 -20.36 -14.71
CA THR A 211 6.04 -20.32 -15.08
C THR A 211 6.99 -20.81 -13.97
N ASP A 212 6.51 -20.90 -12.73
CA ASP A 212 7.32 -21.25 -11.55
C ASP A 212 6.63 -22.36 -10.74
N ILE A 213 7.09 -23.59 -10.93
CA ILE A 213 6.54 -24.80 -10.29
C ILE A 213 6.67 -24.74 -8.77
N ALA A 214 7.75 -24.16 -8.23
CA ALA A 214 7.96 -24.03 -6.79
C ALA A 214 6.94 -23.06 -6.18
N MET A 215 6.71 -21.92 -6.85
CA MET A 215 5.69 -20.94 -6.45
C MET A 215 4.29 -21.56 -6.51
N LYS A 216 3.95 -22.25 -7.59
CA LYS A 216 2.66 -22.96 -7.73
C LYS A 216 2.43 -23.91 -6.56
N LYS A 217 3.43 -24.75 -6.25
CA LYS A 217 3.37 -25.67 -5.13
C LYS A 217 3.16 -24.95 -3.80
N ALA A 218 3.92 -23.90 -3.53
CA ALA A 218 3.81 -23.13 -2.28
C ALA A 218 2.41 -22.49 -2.13
N VAL A 219 1.83 -21.95 -3.21
CA VAL A 219 0.47 -21.41 -3.20
C VAL A 219 -0.56 -22.49 -2.90
N LEU A 220 -0.48 -23.64 -3.56
CA LEU A 220 -1.42 -24.75 -3.35
C LEU A 220 -1.31 -25.36 -1.95
N ASP A 221 -0.09 -25.51 -1.41
CA ASP A 221 0.14 -25.96 -0.05
C ASP A 221 -0.52 -25.00 0.95
N LEU A 222 -0.29 -23.70 0.78
CA LEU A 222 -0.86 -22.68 1.64
C LEU A 222 -2.40 -22.60 1.51
N MET A 223 -2.96 -22.75 0.32
CA MET A 223 -4.42 -22.82 0.13
C MET A 223 -5.03 -23.98 0.90
N ARG A 224 -4.38 -25.14 0.89
CA ARG A 224 -4.83 -26.31 1.69
C ARG A 224 -4.75 -26.04 3.20
N ASP A 225 -3.68 -25.42 3.66
CA ASP A 225 -3.50 -25.04 5.07
C ASP A 225 -4.55 -24.00 5.51
N LEU A 226 -5.04 -23.16 4.57
CA LEU A 226 -6.13 -22.22 4.79
C LEU A 226 -7.53 -22.84 4.63
N GLY A 227 -7.62 -24.17 4.48
CA GLY A 227 -8.87 -24.91 4.52
C GLY A 227 -9.58 -25.09 3.17
N THR A 228 -8.90 -24.88 2.04
CA THR A 228 -9.44 -25.24 0.72
C THR A 228 -9.10 -26.70 0.38
N ASN A 229 -10.00 -27.37 -0.37
CA ASN A 229 -9.77 -28.74 -0.84
C ASN A 229 -9.18 -28.79 -2.26
N ILE A 230 -8.52 -27.72 -2.69
CA ILE A 230 -7.95 -27.60 -4.04
C ILE A 230 -6.73 -28.51 -4.16
N LYS A 231 -6.70 -29.33 -5.20
CA LYS A 231 -5.60 -30.26 -5.50
C LYS A 231 -4.58 -29.63 -6.43
N ASP A 232 -5.07 -28.96 -7.49
CA ASP A 232 -4.20 -28.33 -8.48
C ASP A 232 -4.91 -27.18 -9.17
N ILE A 233 -4.17 -26.40 -9.93
CA ILE A 233 -4.68 -25.41 -10.86
C ILE A 233 -3.98 -25.59 -12.22
N ARG A 234 -4.75 -25.58 -13.30
CA ARG A 234 -4.24 -25.58 -14.67
C ARG A 234 -4.43 -24.17 -15.23
N VAL A 235 -3.35 -23.50 -15.56
CA VAL A 235 -3.36 -22.17 -16.18
C VAL A 235 -3.00 -22.31 -17.64
N THR A 236 -3.78 -21.73 -18.53
CA THR A 236 -3.51 -21.62 -19.97
C THR A 236 -3.41 -20.16 -20.35
N ILE A 237 -2.33 -19.80 -21.02
CA ILE A 237 -2.08 -18.44 -21.50
C ILE A 237 -2.03 -18.49 -23.02
N ASP A 238 -3.08 -18.00 -23.66
CA ASP A 238 -3.19 -17.92 -25.12
C ASP A 238 -2.99 -16.48 -25.56
N THR A 239 -2.00 -16.24 -26.38
CA THR A 239 -1.80 -14.92 -26.99
C THR A 239 -2.75 -14.76 -28.17
N LYS A 240 -3.80 -13.95 -28.02
CA LYS A 240 -4.80 -13.69 -29.06
C LYS A 240 -4.66 -12.26 -29.60
N LYS A 241 -4.93 -12.09 -30.88
CA LYS A 241 -5.15 -10.76 -31.45
C LYS A 241 -6.56 -10.30 -31.10
N ILE A 242 -6.68 -9.01 -30.80
CA ILE A 242 -7.99 -8.40 -30.59
C ILE A 242 -8.79 -8.48 -31.91
N GLU A 243 -10.00 -8.97 -31.86
CA GLU A 243 -10.91 -8.95 -33.01
C GLU A 243 -11.74 -7.66 -33.04
N LEU A 244 -12.00 -7.14 -34.22
CA LEU A 244 -12.76 -5.89 -34.40
C LEU A 244 -14.14 -5.92 -33.70
N ALA A 245 -14.76 -7.09 -33.63
CA ALA A 245 -16.06 -7.29 -32.97
C ALA A 245 -16.01 -7.12 -31.46
N GLN A 246 -14.81 -7.21 -30.84
CA GLN A 246 -14.61 -7.05 -29.39
C GLN A 246 -14.36 -5.59 -29.01
N LEU A 247 -14.13 -4.70 -30.00
CA LEU A 247 -13.86 -3.30 -29.74
C LEU A 247 -15.16 -2.49 -29.66
N PRO A 248 -15.26 -1.57 -28.68
CA PRO A 248 -16.41 -0.69 -28.59
C PRO A 248 -16.64 0.11 -29.88
N PRO A 249 -17.89 0.20 -30.37
CA PRO A 249 -18.18 0.85 -31.66
C PRO A 249 -17.83 2.34 -31.70
N PHE A 250 -17.80 3.02 -30.54
CA PHE A 250 -17.51 4.45 -30.41
C PHE A 250 -16.03 4.84 -30.54
N LEU A 251 -15.11 3.86 -30.64
CA LEU A 251 -13.69 4.14 -30.82
C LEU A 251 -13.42 4.61 -32.26
N SER A 252 -12.50 5.59 -32.41
CA SER A 252 -12.04 6.02 -33.72
C SER A 252 -11.34 4.86 -34.47
N ASP A 253 -11.41 4.87 -35.81
CA ASP A 253 -10.78 3.82 -36.61
C ASP A 253 -9.28 3.77 -36.45
N GLU A 254 -8.62 4.90 -36.22
CA GLU A 254 -7.18 4.97 -35.91
C GLU A 254 -6.87 4.23 -34.62
N PHE A 255 -7.66 4.45 -33.56
CA PHE A 255 -7.46 3.79 -32.28
C PHE A 255 -7.79 2.29 -32.34
N LYS A 256 -8.83 1.90 -33.08
CA LYS A 256 -9.14 0.49 -33.38
C LYS A 256 -7.96 -0.21 -34.07
N ASN A 257 -7.37 0.42 -35.08
CA ASN A 257 -6.22 -0.14 -35.79
C ASN A 257 -4.99 -0.33 -34.90
N ILE A 258 -4.74 0.59 -33.96
CA ILE A 258 -3.66 0.43 -32.95
C ILE A 258 -3.93 -0.77 -32.06
N LEU A 259 -5.17 -0.92 -31.55
CA LEU A 259 -5.56 -2.02 -30.69
C LEU A 259 -5.53 -3.37 -31.40
N LEU A 260 -5.96 -3.44 -32.67
CA LEU A 260 -5.93 -4.66 -33.48
C LEU A 260 -4.50 -5.18 -33.78
N GLN A 261 -3.50 -4.32 -33.63
CA GLN A 261 -2.08 -4.69 -33.74
C GLN A 261 -1.50 -5.23 -32.44
N GLN A 262 -2.21 -5.06 -31.30
CA GLN A 262 -1.75 -5.53 -30.00
C GLN A 262 -2.16 -7.00 -29.79
N ASN A 263 -1.24 -7.77 -29.23
CA ASN A 263 -1.53 -9.09 -28.71
C ASN A 263 -2.01 -8.95 -27.26
N ILE A 264 -3.11 -9.60 -26.92
CA ILE A 264 -3.62 -9.71 -25.55
C ILE A 264 -3.45 -11.15 -25.10
N ASP A 265 -2.84 -11.35 -23.96
CA ASP A 265 -2.80 -12.65 -23.31
C ASP A 265 -4.17 -12.94 -22.68
N ALA A 266 -4.87 -13.91 -23.25
CA ALA A 266 -6.09 -14.47 -22.68
C ALA A 266 -5.69 -15.54 -21.68
N ILE A 267 -5.84 -15.23 -20.37
CA ILE A 267 -5.53 -16.16 -19.30
C ILE A 267 -6.81 -16.90 -18.93
N THR A 268 -6.78 -18.23 -19.00
CA THR A 268 -7.83 -19.11 -18.47
C THR A 268 -7.24 -19.98 -17.38
N ALA A 269 -8.04 -20.38 -16.40
CA ALA A 269 -7.58 -21.20 -15.31
C ALA A 269 -8.67 -22.17 -14.84
N ASP A 270 -8.33 -23.45 -14.79
CA ASP A 270 -9.17 -24.52 -14.25
C ASP A 270 -8.69 -24.90 -12.86
N VAL A 271 -9.58 -24.88 -11.89
CA VAL A 271 -9.33 -25.36 -10.52
C VAL A 271 -9.71 -26.82 -10.44
N ILE A 272 -8.78 -27.64 -9.96
CA ILE A 272 -8.91 -29.08 -9.93
C ILE A 272 -9.15 -29.52 -8.47
N TYR A 273 -10.30 -30.15 -8.24
CA TYR A 273 -10.67 -30.84 -7.01
C TYR A 273 -10.55 -32.37 -7.18
N ASP A 274 -10.85 -33.14 -6.15
CA ASP A 274 -10.74 -34.61 -6.24
C ASP A 274 -11.67 -35.20 -7.32
N ASP A 275 -12.91 -34.70 -7.39
CA ASP A 275 -13.98 -35.32 -8.18
C ASP A 275 -14.45 -34.46 -9.37
N PHE A 276 -13.98 -33.21 -9.49
CA PHE A 276 -14.43 -32.28 -10.52
C PHE A 276 -13.40 -31.19 -10.83
N ILE A 277 -13.61 -30.53 -11.97
CA ILE A 277 -12.83 -29.39 -12.45
C ILE A 277 -13.79 -28.25 -12.74
N ILE A 278 -13.47 -27.02 -12.34
CA ILE A 278 -14.28 -25.84 -12.58
C ILE A 278 -13.43 -24.67 -13.09
N ASP A 279 -14.06 -23.74 -13.80
CA ASP A 279 -13.45 -22.50 -14.23
C ASP A 279 -13.26 -21.53 -13.06
N LEU A 280 -12.02 -21.07 -12.86
CA LEU A 280 -11.68 -20.15 -11.77
C LEU A 280 -12.49 -18.85 -11.84
N PHE A 281 -12.73 -18.31 -13.04
CA PHE A 281 -13.34 -17.00 -13.20
C PHE A 281 -14.87 -17.05 -13.20
N GLN A 282 -15.47 -18.16 -13.66
CA GLN A 282 -16.91 -18.29 -13.85
C GLN A 282 -17.60 -19.00 -12.69
N GLU A 283 -16.97 -20.02 -12.12
CA GLU A 283 -17.62 -20.95 -11.21
C GLU A 283 -17.08 -20.87 -9.77
N GLU A 284 -15.82 -20.40 -9.60
CA GLU A 284 -15.24 -20.32 -8.26
C GLU A 284 -15.82 -19.20 -7.38
N SER A 285 -15.78 -19.42 -6.07
CA SER A 285 -16.18 -18.44 -5.07
C SER A 285 -15.29 -17.20 -5.06
N THR A 286 -15.84 -16.04 -4.69
CA THR A 286 -15.08 -14.79 -4.57
C THR A 286 -13.93 -14.90 -3.57
N GLY A 287 -14.10 -15.66 -2.47
CA GLY A 287 -13.07 -15.89 -1.46
C GLY A 287 -11.88 -16.66 -2.00
N VAL A 288 -12.12 -17.77 -2.70
CA VAL A 288 -11.07 -18.59 -3.33
C VAL A 288 -10.35 -17.78 -4.42
N ARG A 289 -11.09 -17.05 -5.26
CA ARG A 289 -10.50 -16.15 -6.26
C ARG A 289 -9.58 -15.11 -5.61
N LYS A 290 -10.00 -14.52 -4.48
CA LYS A 290 -9.17 -13.58 -3.74
C LYS A 290 -7.90 -14.23 -3.19
N LEU A 291 -7.98 -15.46 -2.69
CA LEU A 291 -6.79 -16.21 -2.24
C LEU A 291 -5.81 -16.44 -3.40
N PHE A 292 -6.27 -16.88 -4.55
CA PHE A 292 -5.40 -17.00 -5.74
C PHE A 292 -4.73 -15.68 -6.12
N ALA A 293 -5.45 -14.57 -6.03
CA ALA A 293 -4.89 -13.26 -6.34
C ALA A 293 -3.83 -12.83 -5.30
N LEU A 294 -4.02 -13.14 -4.02
CA LEU A 294 -3.19 -12.62 -2.92
C LEU A 294 -1.97 -13.49 -2.60
N LEU A 295 -2.12 -14.84 -2.61
CA LEU A 295 -1.11 -15.72 -2.00
C LEU A 295 0.24 -15.67 -2.72
N CYS A 296 0.25 -15.64 -4.06
CA CYS A 296 1.50 -15.56 -4.81
C CYS A 296 2.27 -14.26 -4.50
N PRO A 297 1.66 -13.05 -4.59
CA PRO A 297 2.31 -11.81 -4.16
C PRO A 297 2.72 -11.82 -2.68
N LEU A 298 1.92 -12.38 -1.78
CA LEU A 298 2.26 -12.45 -0.35
C LEU A 298 3.50 -13.32 -0.10
N ILE A 299 3.62 -14.46 -0.78
CA ILE A 299 4.81 -15.32 -0.72
C ILE A 299 6.03 -14.55 -1.24
N ASP A 300 5.90 -13.83 -2.37
CA ASP A 300 6.98 -13.00 -2.90
C ASP A 300 7.40 -11.89 -1.91
N ILE A 301 6.43 -11.23 -1.28
CA ILE A 301 6.67 -10.19 -0.27
C ILE A 301 7.44 -10.77 0.92
N MET A 302 7.00 -11.90 1.47
CA MET A 302 7.64 -12.55 2.61
C MET A 302 9.03 -13.08 2.28
N THR A 303 9.23 -13.60 1.08
CA THR A 303 10.53 -14.14 0.64
C THR A 303 11.56 -13.04 0.37
N ASN A 304 11.11 -11.89 -0.13
CA ASN A 304 12.00 -10.81 -0.59
C ASN A 304 12.05 -9.60 0.35
N ASN A 305 11.60 -9.74 1.61
CA ASN A 305 11.65 -8.67 2.61
C ASN A 305 10.94 -7.38 2.17
N LYS A 306 9.80 -7.50 1.49
CA LYS A 306 9.03 -6.35 0.98
C LYS A 306 7.97 -5.90 1.97
N ILE A 307 7.33 -4.79 1.64
CA ILE A 307 6.27 -4.17 2.43
C ILE A 307 4.99 -4.23 1.61
N ILE A 308 3.91 -4.69 2.23
CA ILE A 308 2.58 -4.56 1.65
C ILE A 308 1.73 -3.60 2.48
N VAL A 309 1.10 -2.67 1.79
CA VAL A 309 0.04 -1.81 2.31
C VAL A 309 -1.25 -2.20 1.59
N CYS A 310 -2.23 -2.71 2.34
CA CYS A 310 -3.41 -3.34 1.77
C CYS A 310 -4.68 -2.63 2.24
N ASP A 311 -5.54 -2.21 1.31
CA ASP A 311 -6.86 -1.71 1.63
C ASP A 311 -7.86 -2.86 1.69
N GLU A 312 -8.67 -2.92 2.76
CA GLU A 312 -9.72 -3.93 2.97
C GLU A 312 -9.23 -5.38 2.77
N LEU A 313 -8.23 -5.79 3.56
CA LEU A 313 -7.64 -7.14 3.43
C LEU A 313 -8.70 -8.24 3.62
N GLU A 314 -9.67 -8.05 4.50
CA GLU A 314 -10.73 -9.02 4.85
C GLU A 314 -11.78 -9.24 3.76
N THR A 315 -11.97 -8.31 2.83
CA THR A 315 -13.07 -8.37 1.85
C THR A 315 -13.14 -9.77 1.21
N SER A 316 -14.31 -10.41 1.27
CA SER A 316 -14.57 -11.77 0.76
C SER A 316 -13.76 -12.91 1.40
N LEU A 317 -13.03 -12.68 2.48
CA LEU A 317 -12.33 -13.72 3.23
C LEU A 317 -13.07 -14.05 4.53
N HIS A 318 -13.09 -15.32 4.90
CA HIS A 318 -13.55 -15.73 6.21
C HIS A 318 -12.53 -15.27 7.28
N GLU A 319 -13.02 -14.87 8.47
CA GLU A 319 -12.17 -14.38 9.57
C GLU A 319 -11.00 -15.33 9.90
N ALA A 320 -11.25 -16.63 9.96
CA ALA A 320 -10.19 -17.62 10.22
C ALA A 320 -9.08 -17.62 9.17
N VAL A 321 -9.43 -17.40 7.90
CA VAL A 321 -8.47 -17.29 6.79
C VAL A 321 -7.65 -16.01 6.92
N LEU A 322 -8.30 -14.89 7.20
CA LEU A 322 -7.65 -13.61 7.47
C LEU A 322 -6.66 -13.73 8.62
N TYR A 323 -7.06 -14.37 9.71
CA TYR A 323 -6.18 -14.65 10.85
C TYR A 323 -4.98 -15.51 10.47
N GLY A 324 -5.20 -16.55 9.65
CA GLY A 324 -4.13 -17.37 9.08
C GLY A 324 -3.11 -16.53 8.31
N LEU A 325 -3.56 -15.64 7.42
CA LEU A 325 -2.70 -14.73 6.66
C LEU A 325 -1.89 -13.79 7.56
N ILE A 326 -2.52 -13.21 8.60
CA ILE A 326 -1.83 -12.35 9.57
C ILE A 326 -0.76 -13.13 10.32
N LYS A 327 -1.06 -14.38 10.74
CA LYS A 327 -0.10 -15.26 11.41
C LYS A 327 1.13 -15.56 10.56
N LEU A 328 1.01 -15.64 9.24
CA LEU A 328 2.18 -15.82 8.38
C LEU A 328 3.19 -14.68 8.58
N PHE A 329 2.73 -13.43 8.63
CA PHE A 329 3.60 -12.27 8.84
C PHE A 329 4.12 -12.17 10.28
N THR A 330 3.29 -12.45 11.28
CA THR A 330 3.69 -12.32 12.69
C THR A 330 4.69 -13.40 13.12
N ASN A 331 4.73 -14.53 12.44
CA ASN A 331 5.61 -15.67 12.74
C ASN A 331 6.83 -15.78 11.80
N LEU A 332 7.09 -14.76 11.00
CA LEU A 332 8.29 -14.71 10.15
C LEU A 332 9.57 -14.77 10.99
N PRO A 333 10.65 -15.36 10.48
CA PRO A 333 11.96 -15.39 11.14
C PRO A 333 12.42 -13.98 11.56
N ILE A 334 13.27 -13.92 12.59
CA ILE A 334 13.69 -12.63 13.17
C ILE A 334 14.50 -11.77 12.19
N ASP A 335 15.22 -12.39 11.28
CA ASP A 335 16.01 -11.77 10.22
C ASP A 335 15.18 -11.32 9.02
N ASN A 336 13.93 -11.78 8.92
CA ASN A 336 12.99 -11.33 7.90
C ASN A 336 12.43 -9.95 8.26
N SER A 337 12.46 -9.01 7.33
CA SER A 337 12.01 -7.63 7.54
C SER A 337 10.73 -7.27 6.77
N SER A 338 9.97 -8.27 6.31
CA SER A 338 8.68 -8.02 5.64
C SER A 338 7.67 -7.38 6.57
N GLN A 339 6.83 -6.49 6.01
CA GLN A 339 5.82 -5.76 6.76
C GLN A 339 4.46 -5.86 6.09
N LEU A 340 3.39 -5.93 6.91
CA LEU A 340 1.99 -5.95 6.49
C LEU A 340 1.23 -4.82 7.19
N PHE A 341 0.81 -3.81 6.46
CA PHE A 341 -0.08 -2.74 6.94
C PHE A 341 -1.40 -2.83 6.18
N PHE A 342 -2.52 -2.84 6.90
CA PHE A 342 -3.81 -3.04 6.23
C PHE A 342 -4.96 -2.32 6.94
N THR A 343 -5.96 -1.95 6.17
CA THR A 343 -7.23 -1.50 6.71
C THR A 343 -8.17 -2.68 6.88
N THR A 344 -9.04 -2.62 7.89
CA THR A 344 -10.02 -3.67 8.17
C THR A 344 -11.23 -3.15 8.92
N HIS A 345 -12.35 -3.86 8.77
CA HIS A 345 -13.57 -3.72 9.59
C HIS A 345 -13.77 -4.89 10.55
N GLU A 346 -12.92 -5.92 10.48
CA GLU A 346 -13.05 -7.14 11.26
C GLU A 346 -12.64 -6.92 12.72
N THR A 347 -13.63 -6.74 13.59
CA THR A 347 -13.40 -6.41 15.01
C THR A 347 -12.84 -7.57 15.83
N GLY A 348 -13.02 -8.82 15.38
CA GLY A 348 -12.45 -10.00 16.02
C GLY A 348 -10.93 -9.97 16.11
N LEU A 349 -10.27 -9.32 15.14
CA LEU A 349 -8.81 -9.18 15.14
C LEU A 349 -8.27 -8.35 16.31
N LEU A 350 -9.06 -7.44 16.88
CA LEU A 350 -8.66 -6.60 18.01
C LEU A 350 -8.40 -7.41 19.30
N ASP A 351 -9.08 -8.55 19.45
CA ASP A 351 -8.95 -9.40 20.65
C ASP A 351 -7.91 -10.51 20.49
N LEU A 352 -7.27 -10.58 19.33
CA LEU A 352 -6.22 -11.57 19.11
C LEU A 352 -4.96 -11.17 19.87
N ASP A 353 -4.45 -12.10 20.67
CA ASP A 353 -3.16 -11.93 21.38
C ASP A 353 -1.96 -12.04 20.42
N VAL A 354 -1.98 -11.24 19.36
CA VAL A 354 -0.92 -11.13 18.36
C VAL A 354 -0.51 -9.69 18.09
N PHE A 355 -1.36 -8.73 18.48
CA PHE A 355 -1.12 -7.32 18.22
C PHE A 355 -0.79 -6.55 19.50
N ARG A 356 0.11 -5.60 19.35
CA ARG A 356 0.48 -4.58 20.32
C ARG A 356 -0.46 -3.37 20.17
N ARG A 357 -0.63 -2.56 21.19
CA ARG A 357 -1.45 -1.33 21.10
C ARG A 357 -0.94 -0.33 20.06
N ASP A 358 0.39 -0.26 19.84
CA ASP A 358 1.02 0.58 18.83
C ASP A 358 0.87 0.04 17.39
N GLN A 359 0.34 -1.17 17.23
CA GLN A 359 -0.03 -1.75 15.93
C GLN A 359 -1.49 -1.46 15.54
N ILE A 360 -2.33 -1.02 16.48
CA ILE A 360 -3.76 -0.77 16.25
C ILE A 360 -3.96 0.73 16.06
N TRP A 361 -4.43 1.11 14.87
CA TRP A 361 -4.64 2.49 14.45
C TRP A 361 -6.12 2.74 14.15
N PHE A 362 -6.54 3.98 14.29
CA PHE A 362 -7.91 4.42 14.04
C PHE A 362 -7.91 5.62 13.11
N THR A 363 -8.91 5.65 12.20
CA THR A 363 -9.25 6.84 11.42
C THR A 363 -10.64 7.33 11.84
N GLU A 364 -10.77 8.62 12.10
CA GLU A 364 -12.02 9.26 12.47
C GLU A 364 -12.22 10.56 11.69
N LEU A 365 -13.45 10.83 11.26
CA LEU A 365 -13.80 12.12 10.69
C LEU A 365 -14.14 13.10 11.78
N LYS A 366 -13.46 14.25 11.83
CA LYS A 366 -13.85 15.37 12.67
C LYS A 366 -15.20 15.93 12.23
N ASN A 367 -16.06 16.28 13.19
CA ASN A 367 -17.42 16.73 12.90
C ASN A 367 -17.47 18.09 12.18
N ASP A 368 -16.52 18.97 12.48
CA ASP A 368 -16.54 20.38 12.04
C ASP A 368 -16.19 20.56 10.58
N ASP A 369 -15.16 19.84 10.10
CA ASP A 369 -14.60 20.03 8.76
C ASP A 369 -14.53 18.72 7.96
N ARG A 370 -14.98 17.60 8.53
CA ARG A 370 -14.90 16.27 7.94
C ARG A 370 -13.46 15.86 7.58
N ALA A 371 -12.48 16.42 8.27
CA ALA A 371 -11.09 16.05 8.13
C ALA A 371 -10.82 14.70 8.82
N THR A 372 -10.09 13.83 8.16
CA THR A 372 -9.63 12.56 8.75
C THR A 372 -8.53 12.83 9.76
N ASP A 373 -8.71 12.33 10.97
CA ASP A 373 -7.68 12.15 11.98
C ASP A 373 -7.17 10.70 11.97
N LEU A 374 -5.90 10.49 12.34
CA LEU A 374 -5.25 9.18 12.40
C LEU A 374 -4.46 9.08 13.70
N TYR A 375 -4.79 8.12 14.55
CA TYR A 375 -4.14 7.91 15.86
C TYR A 375 -4.05 6.43 16.22
N SER A 376 -3.08 6.07 17.06
CA SER A 376 -2.93 4.69 17.53
C SER A 376 -3.64 4.46 18.87
N LEU A 377 -4.02 3.21 19.14
CA LEU A 377 -4.55 2.80 20.45
C LEU A 377 -3.54 3.09 21.58
N ALA A 378 -2.25 3.11 21.27
CA ALA A 378 -1.20 3.42 22.23
C ALA A 378 -1.18 4.90 22.68
N GLU A 379 -1.74 5.81 21.88
CA GLU A 379 -1.84 7.25 22.18
C GLU A 379 -3.01 7.56 23.12
N LEU A 380 -4.00 6.65 23.21
CA LEU A 380 -5.17 6.84 24.05
C LEU A 380 -4.85 6.61 25.52
N LYS A 381 -5.25 7.57 26.34
CA LYS A 381 -5.12 7.48 27.81
C LYS A 381 -6.13 6.46 28.36
N ASN A 382 -5.78 5.78 29.46
CA ASN A 382 -6.64 4.85 30.19
C ASN A 382 -7.06 3.57 29.43
N VAL A 383 -6.31 3.14 28.41
CA VAL A 383 -6.45 1.83 27.78
C VAL A 383 -5.57 0.82 28.53
N ARG A 384 -6.19 -0.21 29.12
CA ARG A 384 -5.47 -1.26 29.84
C ARG A 384 -4.99 -2.35 28.89
N LYS A 385 -3.93 -3.06 29.26
CA LYS A 385 -3.39 -4.17 28.44
C LYS A 385 -4.27 -5.42 28.42
N ASP A 386 -5.02 -5.61 29.49
CA ASP A 386 -5.87 -6.79 29.76
C ASP A 386 -7.34 -6.61 29.36
N GLU A 387 -7.70 -5.49 28.75
CA GLU A 387 -9.07 -5.26 28.29
C GLU A 387 -9.32 -5.85 26.90
N LYS A 388 -10.60 -6.21 26.64
CA LYS A 388 -11.06 -6.63 25.31
C LYS A 388 -11.21 -5.42 24.42
N TYR A 389 -10.27 -5.24 23.47
CA TYR A 389 -10.24 -4.07 22.59
C TYR A 389 -11.44 -4.02 21.65
N SER A 390 -11.95 -5.18 21.17
CA SER A 390 -13.15 -5.23 20.33
C SER A 390 -14.36 -4.62 21.04
N LYS A 391 -14.56 -4.97 22.32
CA LYS A 391 -15.67 -4.44 23.13
C LYS A 391 -15.53 -2.94 23.37
N GLY A 392 -14.30 -2.47 23.65
CA GLY A 392 -13.99 -1.04 23.79
C GLY A 392 -14.27 -0.27 22.51
N TYR A 393 -13.87 -0.80 21.37
CA TYR A 393 -14.10 -0.20 20.05
C TYR A 393 -15.60 -0.12 19.72
N ILE A 394 -16.33 -1.25 19.79
CA ILE A 394 -17.77 -1.29 19.48
C ILE A 394 -18.59 -0.37 20.38
N SER A 395 -18.17 -0.18 21.65
CA SER A 395 -18.83 0.75 22.57
C SER A 395 -18.47 2.23 22.34
N GLY A 396 -17.63 2.55 21.35
CA GLY A 396 -17.20 3.92 21.03
C GLY A 396 -16.14 4.51 21.95
N ARG A 397 -15.57 3.70 22.86
CA ARG A 397 -14.59 4.18 23.83
C ARG A 397 -13.29 4.71 23.20
N TYR A 398 -12.94 4.21 22.02
CA TYR A 398 -11.75 4.61 21.28
C TYR A 398 -12.06 5.60 20.14
N GLY A 399 -13.31 6.05 19.99
CA GLY A 399 -13.75 6.80 18.80
C GLY A 399 -13.83 5.92 17.55
N ALA A 400 -13.78 6.54 16.39
CA ALA A 400 -13.69 5.91 15.08
C ALA A 400 -14.83 4.92 14.72
N ILE A 401 -15.96 4.99 15.40
CA ILE A 401 -17.17 4.20 15.13
C ILE A 401 -18.19 5.02 14.34
N PRO A 402 -19.07 4.36 13.54
CA PRO A 402 -20.17 5.07 12.88
C PRO A 402 -21.19 5.56 13.90
N MET A 403 -21.56 6.83 13.83
CA MET A 403 -22.72 7.35 14.59
C MET A 403 -24.00 6.90 13.89
N LEU A 404 -24.64 5.88 14.42
CA LEU A 404 -25.90 5.38 13.88
C LEU A 404 -27.06 6.16 14.50
N ASN A 405 -27.85 6.83 13.68
CA ASN A 405 -29.12 7.45 14.07
C ASN A 405 -30.22 6.86 13.18
N VAL A 406 -30.55 5.59 13.43
CA VAL A 406 -31.55 4.86 12.64
C VAL A 406 -32.88 4.88 13.38
N ASP A 407 -33.78 5.74 12.93
CA ASP A 407 -35.18 5.74 13.37
C ASP A 407 -36.06 5.09 12.29
N ILE A 408 -36.26 3.78 12.42
CA ILE A 408 -37.05 2.99 11.48
C ILE A 408 -38.52 3.47 11.43
N VAL A 409 -39.08 3.92 12.57
CA VAL A 409 -40.46 4.43 12.63
C VAL A 409 -40.61 5.69 11.77
N LYS A 410 -39.64 6.57 11.86
CA LYS A 410 -39.56 7.79 11.03
C LYS A 410 -39.43 7.51 9.55
N PHE A 411 -38.65 6.46 9.20
CA PHE A 411 -38.43 6.04 7.81
C PHE A 411 -39.69 5.39 7.21
N LEU A 412 -40.41 4.58 7.99
CA LEU A 412 -41.65 3.91 7.54
C LEU A 412 -42.87 4.84 7.54
N ALA A 413 -42.81 6.02 8.16
CA ALA A 413 -43.87 7.02 8.21
C ALA A 413 -43.79 8.06 7.07
N GLN A 414 -42.79 8.02 6.22
CA GLN A 414 -42.66 8.78 4.96
C GLN A 414 -43.17 7.98 3.77
#